data_755a7c71cdcecf091cf5fdb388822d82
#
_entry.id   755a7c71cdcecf091cf5fdb388822d82
#
_cell.length_a   1.000
_cell.length_b   1.000
_cell.length_c   1.000
_cell.angle_alpha   90.00
_cell.angle_beta   90.00
_cell.angle_gamma   90.00
#
_symmetry.space_group_name_H-M   'P 1'
#
loop_
_entity.id
_entity.type
_entity.pdbx_description
1 polymer ?
#
loop_
_entity_poly.entity_id
_entity_poly.type
_entity_poly.pdbx_seq_one_letter_code
_entity_poly.pdbx_strand_id
1 'polypeptide(L)'
;MSMNWQQAVTHCHNAGDPFAVATVISTTGSTPRDGSAKMVVTHSTIFDTIGGGQLEFKVIEVAREMLASRVPAQKIDHYPLATKADQCCGGSVTVLIESFPLTAMRLALFGAGHVASALMQVLAQCDARIEWIDSREKQFPASVSANVRLVCVEDPVAYVNELTDSHRCIIITHDHALDYQLTHKVLTETEIDYVGLIGSDTKAKRFYSRLEKDGVSDDDRKRCRCPIGMPTVKGKLPMEIAVSIAAQILSLDPVKASQIKPDLTWKEIRAAFPPQT
;
A
#
# COMPACT_ATOMS: atom_id res chain seq x y z
N MET A 1 16.50 7.44 19.34
CA MET A 1 15.26 7.82 20.09
C MET A 1 14.13 6.98 19.56
N SER A 2 13.33 6.34 20.40
CA SER A 2 12.13 5.62 19.97
C SER A 2 11.08 6.64 19.50
N MET A 3 10.46 6.40 18.34
CA MET A 3 9.33 7.22 17.85
C MET A 3 8.15 7.09 18.82
N ASN A 4 7.45 8.20 19.07
CA ASN A 4 6.14 8.16 19.72
C ASN A 4 5.07 7.71 18.71
N TRP A 5 3.86 7.41 19.19
CA TRP A 5 2.78 6.90 18.34
C TRP A 5 2.42 7.85 17.16
N GLN A 6 2.46 9.17 17.34
CA GLN A 6 2.17 10.16 16.30
C GLN A 6 3.21 10.13 15.18
N GLN A 7 4.49 10.10 15.58
CA GLN A 7 5.60 9.97 14.65
C GLN A 7 5.56 8.63 13.92
N ALA A 8 5.20 7.55 14.62
CA ALA A 8 5.07 6.23 14.04
C ALA A 8 3.95 6.15 13.00
N VAL A 9 2.77 6.72 13.28
CA VAL A 9 1.67 6.82 12.30
C VAL A 9 2.12 7.56 11.05
N THR A 10 2.77 8.73 11.23
CA THR A 10 3.28 9.52 10.11
C THR A 10 4.34 8.74 9.32
N HIS A 11 5.24 8.06 10.02
CA HIS A 11 6.31 7.25 9.41
C HIS A 11 5.72 6.11 8.59
N CYS A 12 4.87 5.27 9.19
CA CYS A 12 4.25 4.14 8.50
C CYS A 12 3.38 4.60 7.32
N HIS A 13 2.60 5.69 7.51
CA HIS A 13 1.81 6.26 6.43
C HIS A 13 2.71 6.72 5.27
N ASN A 14 3.80 7.43 5.54
CA ASN A 14 4.73 7.91 4.51
C ASN A 14 5.52 6.78 3.84
N ALA A 15 5.89 5.74 4.59
CA ALA A 15 6.56 4.55 4.06
C ALA A 15 5.60 3.63 3.28
N GLY A 16 4.28 3.78 3.48
CA GLY A 16 3.28 2.84 2.97
C GLY A 16 3.32 1.49 3.68
N ASP A 17 3.75 1.48 4.94
CA ASP A 17 3.80 0.25 5.74
C ASP A 17 2.46 0.00 6.44
N PRO A 18 1.96 -1.24 6.46
CA PRO A 18 0.75 -1.58 7.20
C PRO A 18 0.96 -1.38 8.69
N PHE A 19 -0.01 -0.76 9.34
CA PHE A 19 0.01 -0.55 10.77
C PHE A 19 -1.39 -0.61 11.39
N ALA A 20 -1.44 -0.86 12.69
CA ALA A 20 -2.65 -0.73 13.49
C ALA A 20 -2.40 0.25 14.63
N VAL A 21 -3.44 0.97 15.01
CA VAL A 21 -3.43 1.85 16.18
C VAL A 21 -4.32 1.24 17.25
N ALA A 22 -3.75 0.96 18.42
CA ALA A 22 -4.49 0.54 19.59
C ALA A 22 -4.66 1.73 20.54
N THR A 23 -5.90 2.03 20.93
CA THR A 23 -6.24 3.15 21.81
C THR A 23 -6.98 2.64 23.04
N VAL A 24 -6.51 2.97 24.23
CA VAL A 24 -7.26 2.77 25.48
C VAL A 24 -8.41 3.76 25.52
N ILE A 25 -9.65 3.27 25.44
CA ILE A 25 -10.86 4.12 25.40
C ILE A 25 -11.61 4.15 26.73
N SER A 26 -11.39 3.16 27.60
CA SER A 26 -11.97 3.14 28.94
C SER A 26 -11.12 2.31 29.88
N THR A 27 -11.06 2.73 31.14
CA THR A 27 -10.38 2.03 32.23
C THR A 27 -11.31 2.00 33.46
N THR A 28 -11.27 0.90 34.22
CA THR A 28 -12.00 0.75 35.48
C THR A 28 -11.07 0.14 36.51
N GLY A 29 -11.07 0.68 37.74
CA GLY A 29 -10.19 0.24 38.80
C GLY A 29 -8.72 0.67 38.57
N SER A 30 -7.79 -0.06 39.18
CA SER A 30 -6.35 0.22 39.01
C SER A 30 -5.85 -0.32 37.67
N THR A 31 -5.32 0.56 36.84
CA THR A 31 -4.84 0.25 35.48
C THR A 31 -3.42 0.77 35.27
N PRO A 32 -2.60 0.12 34.41
CA PRO A 32 -1.20 0.52 34.19
C PRO A 32 -1.04 1.86 33.44
N ARG A 33 -2.06 2.30 32.72
CA ARG A 33 -2.11 3.58 31.99
C ARG A 33 -3.51 4.17 32.04
N ASP A 34 -3.57 5.48 31.97
CA ASP A 34 -4.84 6.24 31.88
C ASP A 34 -5.49 6.07 30.51
N GLY A 35 -6.77 6.44 30.42
CA GLY A 35 -7.49 6.53 29.16
C GLY A 35 -6.74 7.43 28.18
N SER A 36 -6.87 7.18 26.87
CA SER A 36 -6.18 7.83 25.76
C SER A 36 -4.76 7.35 25.43
N ALA A 37 -4.16 6.45 26.19
CA ALA A 37 -2.89 5.84 25.82
C ALA A 37 -3.02 5.15 24.45
N LYS A 38 -1.99 5.33 23.60
CA LYS A 38 -1.96 4.76 22.25
C LYS A 38 -0.67 4.00 21.99
N MET A 39 -0.79 2.98 21.15
CA MET A 39 0.33 2.17 20.67
C MET A 39 0.13 1.93 19.17
N VAL A 40 1.20 1.99 18.40
CA VAL A 40 1.20 1.60 16.98
C VAL A 40 1.89 0.25 16.83
N VAL A 41 1.23 -0.64 16.11
CA VAL A 41 1.70 -2.00 15.86
C VAL A 41 1.89 -2.20 14.36
N THR A 42 3.07 -2.69 13.97
CA THR A 42 3.35 -3.18 12.62
C THR A 42 3.56 -4.69 12.66
N HIS A 43 3.82 -5.31 11.52
CA HIS A 43 4.14 -6.75 11.49
C HIS A 43 5.36 -7.09 12.35
N SER A 44 6.38 -6.23 12.41
CA SER A 44 7.67 -6.52 13.08
C SER A 44 7.92 -5.65 14.32
N THR A 45 7.36 -4.47 14.40
CA THR A 45 7.73 -3.46 15.38
C THR A 45 6.49 -2.91 16.11
N ILE A 46 6.70 -2.42 17.32
CA ILE A 46 5.72 -1.67 18.10
C ILE A 46 6.32 -0.30 18.47
N PHE A 47 5.46 0.70 18.56
CA PHE A 47 5.84 2.05 18.95
C PHE A 47 4.90 2.54 20.04
N ASP A 48 5.47 3.11 21.10
CA ASP A 48 4.77 3.51 22.31
C ASP A 48 4.16 2.31 23.07
N THR A 49 3.31 2.55 24.07
CA THR A 49 2.76 1.50 24.94
C THR A 49 1.41 1.87 25.53
N ILE A 50 0.55 0.88 25.68
CA ILE A 50 -0.74 0.98 26.38
C ILE A 50 -0.69 0.46 27.83
N GLY A 51 0.51 0.17 28.35
CA GLY A 51 0.72 -0.22 29.75
C GLY A 51 1.52 -1.50 29.96
N GLY A 52 1.93 -2.17 28.89
CA GLY A 52 2.79 -3.35 28.96
C GLY A 52 2.10 -4.64 29.42
N GLY A 53 2.90 -5.67 29.65
CA GLY A 53 2.44 -6.94 30.20
C GLY A 53 1.52 -7.74 29.28
N GLN A 54 0.66 -8.57 29.90
CA GLN A 54 -0.25 -9.47 29.15
C GLN A 54 -1.33 -8.74 28.35
N LEU A 55 -1.76 -7.55 28.78
CA LEU A 55 -2.69 -6.73 28.04
C LEU A 55 -2.11 -6.36 26.67
N GLU A 56 -0.92 -5.78 26.69
CA GLU A 56 -0.24 -5.32 25.49
C GLU A 56 0.07 -6.47 24.54
N PHE A 57 0.53 -7.62 25.07
CA PHE A 57 0.77 -8.82 24.27
C PHE A 57 -0.47 -9.27 23.50
N LYS A 58 -1.63 -9.39 24.16
CA LYS A 58 -2.89 -9.78 23.52
C LYS A 58 -3.35 -8.77 22.45
N VAL A 59 -3.21 -7.48 22.74
CA VAL A 59 -3.57 -6.42 21.80
C VAL A 59 -2.68 -6.46 20.55
N ILE A 60 -1.38 -6.74 20.72
CA ILE A 60 -0.43 -6.89 19.60
C ILE A 60 -0.82 -8.09 18.72
N GLU A 61 -1.18 -9.25 19.32
CA GLU A 61 -1.63 -10.43 18.56
C GLU A 61 -2.85 -10.08 17.70
N VAL A 62 -3.89 -9.50 18.30
CA VAL A 62 -5.12 -9.09 17.59
C VAL A 62 -4.81 -8.06 16.49
N ALA A 63 -3.97 -7.06 16.78
CA ALA A 63 -3.59 -6.06 15.79
C ALA A 63 -2.89 -6.69 14.58
N ARG A 64 -1.98 -7.63 14.79
CA ARG A 64 -1.28 -8.34 13.73
C ARG A 64 -2.18 -9.27 12.92
N GLU A 65 -3.14 -9.95 13.56
CA GLU A 65 -4.17 -10.72 12.87
C GLU A 65 -5.02 -9.82 11.95
N MET A 66 -5.42 -8.64 12.45
CA MET A 66 -6.18 -7.66 11.65
C MET A 66 -5.35 -7.17 10.45
N LEU A 67 -4.06 -6.89 10.62
CA LEU A 67 -3.17 -6.50 9.52
C LEU A 67 -3.00 -7.61 8.47
N ALA A 68 -2.93 -8.87 8.90
CA ALA A 68 -2.81 -10.02 8.00
C ALA A 68 -4.05 -10.20 7.10
N SER A 69 -5.23 -9.72 7.53
CA SER A 69 -6.45 -9.77 6.72
C SER A 69 -6.43 -8.86 5.49
N ARG A 70 -5.51 -7.89 5.45
CA ARG A 70 -5.38 -6.86 4.41
C ARG A 70 -6.65 -6.04 4.15
N VAL A 71 -7.57 -6.02 5.10
CA VAL A 71 -8.83 -5.26 5.03
C VAL A 71 -8.84 -4.26 6.17
N PRO A 72 -9.15 -2.97 5.90
CA PRO A 72 -9.38 -2.01 6.97
C PRO A 72 -10.45 -2.51 7.93
N ALA A 73 -10.18 -2.49 9.21
CA ALA A 73 -11.12 -3.01 10.20
C ALA A 73 -10.96 -2.26 11.53
N GLN A 74 -12.04 -2.24 12.29
CA GLN A 74 -12.07 -1.76 13.66
C GLN A 74 -12.50 -2.89 14.57
N LYS A 75 -11.94 -2.97 15.77
CA LYS A 75 -12.31 -3.92 16.80
C LYS A 75 -12.26 -3.25 18.17
N ILE A 76 -13.28 -3.47 19.00
CA ILE A 76 -13.29 -3.08 20.40
C ILE A 76 -13.26 -4.35 21.23
N ASP A 77 -12.26 -4.46 22.09
CA ASP A 77 -12.11 -5.58 23.02
C ASP A 77 -12.02 -5.08 24.46
N HIS A 78 -12.67 -5.82 25.38
CA HIS A 78 -12.59 -5.59 26.81
C HIS A 78 -11.66 -6.61 27.47
N TYR A 79 -10.67 -6.11 28.18
CA TYR A 79 -9.65 -6.91 28.85
C TYR A 79 -9.76 -6.77 30.37
N PRO A 80 -10.34 -7.76 31.09
CA PRO A 80 -10.24 -7.80 32.54
C PRO A 80 -8.77 -8.06 32.94
N LEU A 81 -8.23 -7.20 33.77
CA LEU A 81 -6.90 -7.35 34.35
C LEU A 81 -7.03 -8.29 35.56
N ALA A 82 -6.98 -9.60 35.30
CA ALA A 82 -7.21 -10.62 36.32
C ALA A 82 -6.18 -10.53 37.43
N THR A 83 -6.66 -10.54 38.66
CA THR A 83 -5.90 -10.79 39.89
C THR A 83 -5.36 -12.24 39.90
N LYS A 84 -4.26 -12.51 39.17
CA LYS A 84 -3.39 -13.61 39.57
C LYS A 84 -2.41 -13.09 40.63
N ALA A 85 -2.12 -13.89 41.61
CA ALA A 85 -1.54 -13.60 42.93
C ALA A 85 -0.32 -12.67 43.02
N ASP A 86 0.20 -12.10 41.94
CA ASP A 86 1.38 -11.23 41.92
C ASP A 86 1.22 -9.94 41.09
N GLN A 87 0.00 -9.58 40.61
CA GLN A 87 -0.22 -8.28 39.95
C GLN A 87 -1.27 -7.44 40.68
N CYS A 88 -0.85 -6.26 41.15
CA CYS A 88 -1.62 -5.34 41.99
C CYS A 88 -2.80 -4.65 41.32
N CYS A 89 -3.20 -5.03 40.06
CA CYS A 89 -4.21 -4.32 39.31
C CYS A 89 -5.47 -5.17 39.15
N GLY A 90 -6.53 -4.85 39.91
CA GLY A 90 -7.88 -5.48 39.82
C GLY A 90 -8.84 -4.72 38.92
N GLY A 91 -8.35 -4.03 37.88
CA GLY A 91 -9.16 -3.23 37.00
C GLY A 91 -9.51 -3.91 35.67
N SER A 92 -10.08 -3.16 34.75
CA SER A 92 -10.29 -3.58 33.37
C SER A 92 -9.98 -2.46 32.39
N VAL A 93 -9.64 -2.83 31.16
CA VAL A 93 -9.30 -1.88 30.08
C VAL A 93 -10.08 -2.25 28.83
N THR A 94 -10.70 -1.26 28.21
CA THR A 94 -11.31 -1.40 26.90
C THR A 94 -10.43 -0.73 25.85
N VAL A 95 -10.08 -1.47 24.81
CA VAL A 95 -9.17 -1.02 23.75
C VAL A 95 -9.89 -1.02 22.42
N LEU A 96 -9.83 0.10 21.71
CA LEU A 96 -10.15 0.19 20.28
C LEU A 96 -8.89 -0.12 19.48
N ILE A 97 -8.97 -1.04 18.55
CA ILE A 97 -7.91 -1.39 17.60
C ILE A 97 -8.41 -1.05 16.20
N GLU A 98 -7.67 -0.20 15.52
CA GLU A 98 -7.94 0.22 14.13
C GLU A 98 -6.80 -0.25 13.25
N SER A 99 -7.11 -1.04 12.20
CA SER A 99 -6.09 -1.51 11.25
C SER A 99 -6.09 -0.69 9.98
N PHE A 100 -4.90 -0.29 9.58
CA PHE A 100 -4.58 0.41 8.34
C PHE A 100 -3.67 -0.52 7.51
N PRO A 101 -4.25 -1.52 6.82
CA PRO A 101 -3.49 -2.38 5.94
C PRO A 101 -2.91 -1.56 4.78
N LEU A 102 -1.93 -2.12 4.08
CA LEU A 102 -1.46 -1.52 2.84
C LEU A 102 -2.63 -1.41 1.86
N THR A 103 -3.11 -0.18 1.67
CA THR A 103 -4.13 0.15 0.68
C THR A 103 -3.50 0.87 -0.50
N ALA A 104 -2.36 1.52 -0.27
CA ALA A 104 -1.67 2.26 -1.32
C ALA A 104 -1.09 1.31 -2.36
N MET A 105 -1.58 1.43 -3.57
CA MET A 105 -1.02 0.78 -4.76
C MET A 105 0.44 1.22 -4.94
N ARG A 106 1.37 0.28 -5.10
CA ARG A 106 2.77 0.60 -5.40
C ARG A 106 3.00 0.59 -6.90
N LEU A 107 3.43 1.71 -7.44
CA LEU A 107 3.65 1.90 -8.88
C LEU A 107 5.10 2.27 -9.16
N ALA A 108 5.69 1.61 -10.14
CA ALA A 108 6.95 2.00 -10.74
C ALA A 108 6.65 2.53 -12.16
N LEU A 109 6.76 3.86 -12.35
CA LEU A 109 6.51 4.51 -13.63
C LEU A 109 7.83 4.83 -14.32
N PHE A 110 8.14 4.13 -15.37
CA PHE A 110 9.32 4.35 -16.21
C PHE A 110 9.00 5.31 -17.36
N GLY A 111 9.69 6.45 -17.38
CA GLY A 111 9.52 7.51 -18.36
C GLY A 111 8.91 8.78 -17.79
N ALA A 112 9.43 9.95 -18.18
CA ALA A 112 8.98 11.27 -17.76
C ALA A 112 8.57 12.16 -18.94
N GLY A 113 7.98 11.56 -19.99
CA GLY A 113 7.40 12.28 -21.12
C GLY A 113 6.01 12.86 -20.84
N HIS A 114 5.40 13.47 -21.85
CA HIS A 114 4.11 14.18 -21.72
C HIS A 114 2.98 13.31 -21.17
N VAL A 115 2.87 12.03 -21.61
CA VAL A 115 1.85 11.12 -21.11
C VAL A 115 2.12 10.75 -19.64
N ALA A 116 3.37 10.48 -19.29
CA ALA A 116 3.75 10.20 -17.92
C ALA A 116 3.46 11.38 -16.99
N SER A 117 3.81 12.61 -17.42
CA SER A 117 3.52 13.83 -16.68
C SER A 117 2.02 14.06 -16.48
N ALA A 118 1.20 13.80 -17.51
CA ALA A 118 -0.25 13.87 -17.39
C ALA A 118 -0.81 12.77 -16.47
N LEU A 119 -0.27 11.54 -16.54
CA LEU A 119 -0.66 10.43 -15.67
C LEU A 119 -0.35 10.73 -14.21
N MET A 120 0.78 11.36 -13.93
CA MET A 120 1.15 11.77 -12.57
C MET A 120 0.19 12.78 -11.96
N GLN A 121 -0.40 13.70 -12.78
CA GLN A 121 -1.41 14.64 -12.28
C GLN A 121 -2.67 13.94 -11.75
N VAL A 122 -2.98 12.74 -12.27
CA VAL A 122 -4.12 11.93 -11.83
C VAL A 122 -3.71 11.03 -10.67
N LEU A 123 -2.69 10.20 -10.85
CA LEU A 123 -2.32 9.16 -9.89
C LEU A 123 -1.74 9.72 -8.57
N ALA A 124 -1.12 10.90 -8.61
CA ALA A 124 -0.65 11.58 -7.40
C ALA A 124 -1.80 12.03 -6.46
N GLN A 125 -3.05 12.05 -6.95
CA GLN A 125 -4.24 12.33 -6.14
C GLN A 125 -4.94 11.05 -5.62
N CYS A 126 -4.42 9.88 -6.01
CA CYS A 126 -4.97 8.60 -5.63
C CYS A 126 -4.19 8.00 -4.45
N ASP A 127 -4.77 6.98 -3.82
CA ASP A 127 -4.07 6.19 -2.79
C ASP A 127 -3.05 5.26 -3.47
N ALA A 128 -1.92 5.84 -3.85
CA ALA A 128 -0.82 5.18 -4.54
C ALA A 128 0.53 5.68 -4.01
N ARG A 129 1.53 4.82 -4.01
CA ARG A 129 2.95 5.14 -3.79
C ARG A 129 3.65 4.97 -5.12
N ILE A 130 4.27 6.02 -5.62
CA ILE A 130 4.76 6.07 -6.99
C ILE A 130 6.25 6.36 -7.00
N GLU A 131 7.01 5.48 -7.58
CA GLU A 131 8.39 5.73 -7.97
C GLU A 131 8.38 6.15 -9.44
N TRP A 132 8.71 7.41 -9.68
CA TRP A 132 8.73 7.98 -11.01
C TRP A 132 10.18 8.03 -11.52
N ILE A 133 10.49 7.15 -12.49
CA ILE A 133 11.85 6.77 -12.89
C ILE A 133 12.15 7.28 -14.30
N ASP A 134 13.20 8.05 -14.48
CA ASP A 134 13.74 8.44 -15.79
C ASP A 134 15.23 8.80 -15.64
N SER A 135 16.01 8.68 -16.71
CA SER A 135 17.43 9.07 -16.72
C SER A 135 17.62 10.58 -16.94
N ARG A 136 16.61 11.29 -17.34
CA ARG A 136 16.65 12.70 -17.73
C ARG A 136 16.08 13.59 -16.65
N GLU A 137 16.91 14.08 -15.74
CA GLU A 137 16.49 14.90 -14.59
C GLU A 137 15.62 16.11 -15.00
N LYS A 138 15.91 16.73 -16.12
CA LYS A 138 15.18 17.91 -16.64
C LYS A 138 13.73 17.62 -17.05
N GLN A 139 13.32 16.37 -17.16
CA GLN A 139 11.95 15.98 -17.50
C GLN A 139 11.04 15.97 -16.27
N PHE A 140 11.61 15.92 -15.07
CA PHE A 140 10.83 15.95 -13.85
C PHE A 140 10.38 17.36 -13.49
N PRO A 141 9.21 17.52 -12.87
CA PRO A 141 8.77 18.79 -12.33
C PRO A 141 9.61 19.18 -11.10
N ALA A 142 9.63 20.48 -10.79
CA ALA A 142 10.38 21.01 -9.64
C ALA A 142 9.86 20.52 -8.27
N SER A 143 8.61 20.07 -8.22
CA SER A 143 7.99 19.53 -7.00
C SER A 143 6.94 18.47 -7.35
N VAL A 144 6.78 17.50 -6.46
CA VAL A 144 5.79 16.43 -6.56
C VAL A 144 5.04 16.25 -5.24
N SER A 145 3.92 15.55 -5.29
CA SER A 145 3.16 15.17 -4.10
C SER A 145 3.97 14.23 -3.20
N ALA A 146 3.69 14.22 -1.90
CA ALA A 146 4.43 13.43 -0.91
C ALA A 146 4.41 11.91 -1.15
N ASN A 147 3.44 11.42 -1.91
CA ASN A 147 3.31 10.01 -2.30
C ASN A 147 4.07 9.65 -3.59
N VAL A 148 4.81 10.60 -4.17
CA VAL A 148 5.61 10.42 -5.39
C VAL A 148 7.08 10.61 -5.05
N ARG A 149 7.90 9.62 -5.35
CA ARG A 149 9.36 9.68 -5.26
C ARG A 149 9.95 9.81 -6.67
N LEU A 150 10.67 10.90 -6.92
CA LEU A 150 11.45 11.06 -8.14
C LEU A 150 12.72 10.20 -8.07
N VAL A 151 12.98 9.44 -9.11
CA VAL A 151 14.14 8.54 -9.23
C VAL A 151 14.86 8.85 -10.54
N CYS A 152 15.92 9.66 -10.44
CA CYS A 152 16.80 9.93 -11.58
C CYS A 152 17.95 8.94 -11.56
N VAL A 153 18.00 8.04 -12.54
CA VAL A 153 19.03 6.99 -12.62
C VAL A 153 19.58 6.88 -14.05
N GLU A 154 20.86 6.66 -14.20
CA GLU A 154 21.48 6.51 -15.52
C GLU A 154 21.00 5.25 -16.25
N ASP A 155 20.80 4.15 -15.51
CA ASP A 155 20.30 2.87 -16.03
C ASP A 155 18.95 2.49 -15.40
N PRO A 156 17.83 2.86 -16.03
CA PRO A 156 16.51 2.45 -15.57
C PRO A 156 16.27 0.94 -15.61
N VAL A 157 17.00 0.19 -16.45
CA VAL A 157 16.88 -1.27 -16.52
C VAL A 157 17.49 -1.92 -15.28
N ALA A 158 18.64 -1.44 -14.82
CA ALA A 158 19.23 -1.92 -13.57
C ALA A 158 18.35 -1.62 -12.36
N TYR A 159 17.60 -0.52 -12.39
CA TYR A 159 16.68 -0.14 -11.30
C TYR A 159 15.54 -1.15 -11.06
N VAL A 160 15.22 -2.00 -12.02
CA VAL A 160 14.23 -3.09 -11.85
C VAL A 160 14.59 -3.98 -10.66
N ASN A 161 15.86 -4.15 -10.33
CA ASN A 161 16.34 -4.96 -9.21
C ASN A 161 15.96 -4.37 -7.82
N GLU A 162 15.64 -3.08 -7.77
CA GLU A 162 15.20 -2.39 -6.54
C GLU A 162 13.69 -2.54 -6.30
N LEU A 163 12.95 -3.03 -7.29
CA LEU A 163 11.51 -3.22 -7.18
C LEU A 163 11.19 -4.50 -6.42
N THR A 164 10.03 -4.49 -5.78
CA THR A 164 9.47 -5.67 -5.11
C THR A 164 8.25 -6.18 -5.89
N ASP A 165 7.85 -7.43 -5.67
CA ASP A 165 6.70 -8.04 -6.34
C ASP A 165 5.36 -7.34 -6.04
N SER A 166 5.33 -6.48 -5.02
CA SER A 166 4.17 -5.62 -4.71
C SER A 166 4.01 -4.42 -5.63
N HIS A 167 5.00 -4.13 -6.48
CA HIS A 167 4.90 -3.06 -7.48
C HIS A 167 4.08 -3.49 -8.68
N ARG A 168 3.52 -2.49 -9.36
CA ARG A 168 3.02 -2.59 -10.73
C ARG A 168 3.87 -1.69 -11.59
N CYS A 169 4.36 -2.21 -12.69
CA CYS A 169 5.21 -1.47 -13.60
C CYS A 169 4.40 -0.81 -14.71
N ILE A 170 4.68 0.46 -14.96
CA ILE A 170 4.13 1.24 -16.07
C ILE A 170 5.29 1.73 -16.90
N ILE A 171 5.37 1.31 -18.16
CA ILE A 171 6.48 1.62 -19.05
C ILE A 171 5.99 2.54 -20.15
N ILE A 172 6.41 3.81 -20.07
CA ILE A 172 6.01 4.91 -20.98
C ILE A 172 7.26 5.70 -21.34
N THR A 173 8.29 5.04 -21.83
CA THR A 173 9.53 5.75 -22.21
C THR A 173 9.42 6.32 -23.62
N HIS A 174 10.40 7.10 -24.02
CA HIS A 174 10.52 7.67 -25.37
C HIS A 174 11.26 6.74 -26.32
N ASP A 175 11.85 5.65 -25.82
CA ASP A 175 12.70 4.74 -26.57
C ASP A 175 12.11 3.32 -26.56
N HIS A 176 11.82 2.81 -27.76
CA HIS A 176 11.27 1.47 -27.92
C HIS A 176 12.24 0.33 -27.55
N ALA A 177 13.55 0.57 -27.62
CA ALA A 177 14.54 -0.41 -27.19
C ALA A 177 14.55 -0.51 -25.67
N LEU A 178 14.53 0.64 -24.99
CA LEU A 178 14.42 0.70 -23.54
C LEU A 178 13.10 0.12 -23.03
N ASP A 179 11.98 0.44 -23.68
CA ASP A 179 10.69 -0.17 -23.38
C ASP A 179 10.75 -1.70 -23.41
N TYR A 180 11.43 -2.26 -24.43
CA TYR A 180 11.59 -3.71 -24.54
C TYR A 180 12.47 -4.30 -23.43
N GLN A 181 13.62 -3.69 -23.17
CA GLN A 181 14.56 -4.15 -22.14
C GLN A 181 13.88 -4.15 -20.76
N LEU A 182 13.18 -3.07 -20.40
CA LEU A 182 12.42 -2.98 -19.17
C LEU A 182 11.34 -4.06 -19.08
N THR A 183 10.52 -4.19 -20.13
CA THR A 183 9.45 -5.21 -20.16
C THR A 183 10.02 -6.61 -20.01
N HIS A 184 11.07 -6.95 -20.78
CA HIS A 184 11.72 -8.25 -20.73
C HIS A 184 12.26 -8.54 -19.32
N LYS A 185 13.04 -7.60 -18.75
CA LYS A 185 13.65 -7.79 -17.44
C LYS A 185 12.61 -7.94 -16.32
N VAL A 186 11.57 -7.11 -16.30
CA VAL A 186 10.48 -7.25 -15.30
C VAL A 186 9.80 -8.61 -15.43
N LEU A 187 9.51 -9.08 -16.65
CA LEU A 187 8.82 -10.34 -16.86
C LEU A 187 9.68 -11.57 -16.53
N THR A 188 11.00 -11.49 -16.67
CA THR A 188 11.91 -12.65 -16.49
C THR A 188 12.61 -12.69 -15.13
N GLU A 189 12.75 -11.55 -14.45
CA GLU A 189 13.56 -11.46 -13.22
C GLU A 189 12.73 -11.07 -11.98
N THR A 190 11.41 -10.84 -12.11
CA THR A 190 10.52 -10.50 -10.99
C THR A 190 9.18 -11.26 -11.06
N GLU A 191 8.48 -11.34 -9.94
CA GLU A 191 7.12 -11.88 -9.84
C GLU A 191 6.04 -10.77 -9.89
N ILE A 192 6.39 -9.58 -10.36
CA ILE A 192 5.45 -8.45 -10.50
C ILE A 192 4.28 -8.87 -11.39
N ASP A 193 3.07 -8.75 -10.89
CA ASP A 193 1.84 -9.28 -11.48
C ASP A 193 1.26 -8.45 -12.64
N TYR A 194 1.72 -7.19 -12.78
CA TYR A 194 1.23 -6.26 -13.79
C TYR A 194 2.32 -5.41 -14.41
N VAL A 195 2.45 -5.48 -15.73
CA VAL A 195 3.34 -4.66 -16.54
C VAL A 195 2.52 -3.97 -17.64
N GLY A 196 2.31 -2.69 -17.50
CA GLY A 196 1.59 -1.88 -18.50
C GLY A 196 2.57 -1.19 -19.44
N LEU A 197 2.45 -1.46 -20.73
CA LEU A 197 3.34 -0.89 -21.75
C LEU A 197 2.56 0.02 -22.71
N ILE A 198 3.04 1.25 -22.89
CA ILE A 198 2.47 2.15 -23.89
C ILE A 198 2.77 1.66 -25.31
N GLY A 199 1.77 1.67 -26.16
CA GLY A 199 1.96 1.24 -27.53
C GLY A 199 0.68 1.25 -28.36
N SER A 200 0.81 0.83 -29.60
CA SER A 200 -0.29 0.50 -30.50
C SER A 200 -0.44 -1.02 -30.59
N ASP A 201 -1.55 -1.49 -31.16
CA ASP A 201 -1.75 -2.93 -31.45
C ASP A 201 -0.60 -3.51 -32.29
N THR A 202 -0.06 -2.71 -33.22
CA THR A 202 1.09 -3.12 -34.02
C THR A 202 2.35 -3.29 -33.17
N LYS A 203 2.62 -2.36 -32.24
CA LYS A 203 3.73 -2.48 -31.29
C LYS A 203 3.53 -3.70 -30.39
N ALA A 204 2.33 -3.90 -29.86
CA ALA A 204 1.99 -5.04 -29.01
C ALA A 204 2.31 -6.38 -29.71
N LYS A 205 1.81 -6.59 -30.92
CA LYS A 205 2.08 -7.82 -31.71
C LYS A 205 3.58 -8.06 -31.87
N ARG A 206 4.35 -7.03 -32.20
CA ARG A 206 5.81 -7.15 -32.37
C ARG A 206 6.52 -7.48 -31.06
N PHE A 207 6.11 -6.86 -29.94
CA PHE A 207 6.69 -7.10 -28.64
C PHE A 207 6.39 -8.53 -28.15
N TYR A 208 5.14 -8.97 -28.21
CA TYR A 208 4.77 -10.33 -27.81
C TYR A 208 5.50 -11.40 -28.64
N SER A 209 5.61 -11.22 -29.98
CA SER A 209 6.35 -12.15 -30.82
C SER A 209 7.86 -12.17 -30.48
N ARG A 210 8.43 -11.03 -30.09
CA ARG A 210 9.84 -10.97 -29.71
C ARG A 210 10.07 -11.60 -28.33
N LEU A 211 9.21 -11.32 -27.33
CA LEU A 211 9.28 -11.92 -25.99
C LEU A 211 9.18 -13.46 -26.08
N GLU A 212 8.31 -13.98 -26.95
CA GLU A 212 8.21 -15.40 -27.21
C GLU A 212 9.51 -16.00 -27.80
N LYS A 213 10.10 -15.33 -28.79
CA LYS A 213 11.37 -15.76 -29.38
C LYS A 213 12.53 -15.71 -28.39
N ASP A 214 12.52 -14.75 -27.48
CA ASP A 214 13.52 -14.59 -26.44
C ASP A 214 13.25 -15.51 -25.22
N GLY A 215 12.27 -16.43 -25.32
CA GLY A 215 12.02 -17.51 -24.35
C GLY A 215 11.18 -17.13 -23.15
N VAL A 216 10.53 -15.96 -23.14
CA VAL A 216 9.61 -15.56 -22.07
C VAL A 216 8.37 -16.46 -22.08
N SER A 217 8.04 -17.07 -20.95
CA SER A 217 6.92 -18.01 -20.84
C SER A 217 5.57 -17.36 -21.18
N ASP A 218 4.59 -18.17 -21.55
CA ASP A 218 3.23 -17.67 -21.84
C ASP A 218 2.59 -17.04 -20.59
N ASP A 219 2.84 -17.59 -19.41
CA ASP A 219 2.30 -17.07 -18.16
C ASP A 219 2.95 -15.71 -17.79
N ASP A 220 4.23 -15.55 -18.01
CA ASP A 220 4.90 -14.26 -17.82
C ASP A 220 4.40 -13.21 -18.81
N ARG A 221 4.24 -13.58 -20.08
CA ARG A 221 3.71 -12.67 -21.09
C ARG A 221 2.29 -12.19 -20.78
N LYS A 222 1.46 -13.01 -20.11
CA LYS A 222 0.11 -12.62 -19.67
C LYS A 222 0.11 -11.49 -18.64
N ARG A 223 1.20 -11.30 -17.89
CA ARG A 223 1.36 -10.17 -16.96
C ARG A 223 1.52 -8.82 -17.67
N CYS A 224 1.92 -8.84 -18.95
CA CYS A 224 2.08 -7.64 -19.78
C CYS A 224 0.76 -7.23 -20.43
N ARG A 225 0.43 -5.94 -20.35
CA ARG A 225 -0.71 -5.29 -21.03
C ARG A 225 -0.17 -4.24 -22.00
N CYS A 226 -0.24 -4.54 -23.29
CA CYS A 226 0.10 -3.63 -24.37
C CYS A 226 -0.97 -3.70 -25.47
N PRO A 227 -1.59 -2.61 -25.86
CA PRO A 227 -1.49 -1.25 -25.28
C PRO A 227 -2.03 -1.17 -23.85
N ILE A 228 -1.36 -0.34 -23.01
CA ILE A 228 -1.88 0.02 -21.69
C ILE A 228 -3.07 0.97 -21.84
N GLY A 229 -4.03 0.87 -20.92
CA GLY A 229 -5.21 1.73 -20.84
C GLY A 229 -6.51 0.98 -21.16
N MET A 230 -7.61 1.61 -20.82
CA MET A 230 -8.96 1.08 -21.07
C MET A 230 -9.34 1.22 -22.55
N PRO A 231 -9.70 0.12 -23.25
CA PRO A 231 -10.04 0.18 -24.69
C PRO A 231 -11.26 1.05 -25.00
N THR A 232 -12.11 1.29 -23.99
CA THR A 232 -13.33 2.10 -24.11
C THR A 232 -13.05 3.60 -24.10
N VAL A 233 -11.92 4.03 -23.55
CA VAL A 233 -11.50 5.43 -23.51
C VAL A 233 -10.67 5.70 -24.77
N LYS A 234 -11.26 6.42 -25.72
CA LYS A 234 -10.60 6.77 -26.98
C LYS A 234 -10.09 8.19 -26.91
N GLY A 235 -8.81 8.37 -27.21
CA GLY A 235 -8.19 9.69 -27.26
C GLY A 235 -6.72 9.60 -27.64
N LYS A 236 -6.15 10.72 -28.09
CA LYS A 236 -4.74 10.83 -28.50
C LYS A 236 -3.98 11.90 -27.74
N LEU A 237 -4.70 12.77 -27.02
CA LEU A 237 -4.06 13.79 -26.19
C LEU A 237 -3.41 13.12 -24.98
N PRO A 238 -2.27 13.63 -24.48
CA PRO A 238 -1.59 13.05 -23.33
C PRO A 238 -2.50 12.83 -22.12
N MET A 239 -3.40 13.76 -21.83
CA MET A 239 -4.34 13.63 -20.70
C MET A 239 -5.42 12.56 -20.94
N GLU A 240 -5.91 12.42 -22.16
CA GLU A 240 -6.90 11.38 -22.50
C GLU A 240 -6.30 9.97 -22.35
N ILE A 241 -5.05 9.80 -22.80
CA ILE A 241 -4.28 8.57 -22.61
C ILE A 241 -4.04 8.33 -21.11
N ALA A 242 -3.65 9.36 -20.38
CA ALA A 242 -3.41 9.29 -18.94
C ALA A 242 -4.66 8.86 -18.15
N VAL A 243 -5.82 9.42 -18.47
CA VAL A 243 -7.11 9.03 -17.85
C VAL A 243 -7.44 7.57 -18.17
N SER A 244 -7.23 7.14 -19.41
CA SER A 244 -7.42 5.74 -19.82
C SER A 244 -6.54 4.79 -19.02
N ILE A 245 -5.26 5.12 -18.86
CA ILE A 245 -4.29 4.33 -18.08
C ILE A 245 -4.68 4.33 -16.59
N ALA A 246 -4.96 5.50 -16.02
CA ALA A 246 -5.36 5.60 -14.62
C ALA A 246 -6.61 4.77 -14.32
N ALA A 247 -7.63 4.84 -15.17
CA ALA A 247 -8.85 4.03 -15.02
C ALA A 247 -8.55 2.52 -15.03
N GLN A 248 -7.67 2.06 -15.92
CA GLN A 248 -7.25 0.65 -15.94
C GLN A 248 -6.54 0.27 -14.64
N ILE A 249 -5.55 1.06 -14.21
CA ILE A 249 -4.76 0.79 -13.01
C ILE A 249 -5.66 0.73 -11.78
N LEU A 250 -6.55 1.71 -11.60
CA LEU A 250 -7.49 1.76 -10.48
C LEU A 250 -8.51 0.60 -10.48
N SER A 251 -8.75 -0.02 -11.65
CA SER A 251 -9.62 -1.19 -11.76
C SER A 251 -8.96 -2.51 -11.40
N LEU A 252 -7.62 -2.55 -11.30
CA LEU A 252 -6.87 -3.79 -10.99
C LEU A 252 -7.05 -4.27 -9.54
N ASP A 253 -7.27 -3.34 -8.62
CA ASP A 253 -7.64 -3.64 -7.24
C ASP A 253 -9.02 -3.05 -6.95
N PRO A 254 -10.09 -3.71 -7.33
CA PRO A 254 -11.34 -3.37 -6.73
C PRO A 254 -11.18 -3.73 -5.24
N VAL A 255 -11.00 -2.75 -4.37
CA VAL A 255 -11.38 -2.91 -2.95
C VAL A 255 -12.82 -3.36 -3.04
N LYS A 256 -13.04 -4.68 -2.92
CA LYS A 256 -14.38 -5.22 -2.97
C LYS A 256 -15.08 -4.56 -1.81
N ALA A 257 -16.07 -3.72 -2.08
CA ALA A 257 -16.90 -3.09 -1.05
C ALA A 257 -17.44 -4.15 -0.06
N SER A 258 -17.56 -5.40 -0.50
CA SER A 258 -17.89 -6.57 0.31
C SER A 258 -16.76 -7.04 1.26
N GLN A 259 -15.54 -6.54 1.13
CA GLN A 259 -14.41 -6.88 2.01
C GLN A 259 -14.14 -5.81 3.07
N ILE A 260 -14.73 -4.62 2.92
CA ILE A 260 -14.72 -3.64 4.01
C ILE A 260 -15.59 -4.22 5.11
N LYS A 261 -14.97 -4.60 6.23
CA LYS A 261 -15.73 -5.01 7.40
C LYS A 261 -16.67 -3.86 7.77
N PRO A 262 -17.98 -4.09 7.95
CA PRO A 262 -18.89 -3.02 8.34
C PRO A 262 -18.40 -2.37 9.63
N ASP A 263 -18.73 -1.10 9.79
CA ASP A 263 -18.48 -0.35 11.02
C ASP A 263 -18.91 -1.16 12.25
N LEU A 264 -18.27 -0.89 13.38
CA LEU A 264 -18.62 -1.49 14.66
C LEU A 264 -20.14 -1.35 14.92
N THR A 265 -20.80 -2.45 15.08
CA THR A 265 -22.22 -2.44 15.39
C THR A 265 -22.46 -1.97 16.83
N TRP A 266 -23.62 -1.34 17.07
CA TRP A 266 -24.00 -0.95 18.42
C TRP A 266 -24.00 -2.12 19.43
N LYS A 267 -24.23 -3.35 18.96
CA LYS A 267 -24.16 -4.57 19.76
C LYS A 267 -22.72 -4.86 20.21
N GLU A 268 -21.75 -4.73 19.32
CA GLU A 268 -20.31 -4.91 19.63
C GLU A 268 -19.82 -3.84 20.59
N ILE A 269 -20.21 -2.58 20.35
CA ILE A 269 -19.89 -1.47 21.25
C ILE A 269 -20.43 -1.72 22.66
N ARG A 270 -21.73 -2.08 22.79
CA ARG A 270 -22.32 -2.40 24.09
C ARG A 270 -21.64 -3.58 24.80
N ALA A 271 -21.26 -4.61 24.06
CA ALA A 271 -20.60 -5.78 24.64
C ALA A 271 -19.21 -5.43 25.22
N ALA A 272 -18.54 -4.43 24.67
CA ALA A 272 -17.23 -3.95 25.14
C ALA A 272 -17.32 -3.08 26.42
N PHE A 273 -18.52 -2.63 26.80
CA PHE A 273 -18.78 -1.85 28.02
C PHE A 273 -19.81 -2.59 28.89
N PRO A 274 -19.39 -3.65 29.62
CA PRO A 274 -20.31 -4.35 30.50
C PRO A 274 -20.83 -3.40 31.58
N PRO A 275 -22.07 -3.59 32.08
CA PRO A 275 -22.63 -2.76 33.15
C PRO A 275 -21.71 -2.82 34.37
N GLN A 276 -21.46 -1.65 34.95
CA GLN A 276 -20.69 -1.57 36.20
C GLN A 276 -21.56 -2.20 37.30
N THR A 277 -21.09 -3.28 37.87
CA THR A 277 -21.71 -3.91 39.09
C THR A 277 -21.29 -3.17 40.33
#